data_a2ec4e5327bdce57ce0df772aeaa3a6e
#
_entry.id   a2ec4e5327bdce57ce0df772aeaa3a6e
#
_cell.length_a   1.000
_cell.length_b   1.000
_cell.length_c   1.000
_cell.angle_alpha   90.00
_cell.angle_beta   90.00
_cell.angle_gamma   90.00
#
_symmetry.space_group_name_H-M   'P 1'
#
loop_
_entity.id
_entity.type
_entity.pdbx_description
1 polymer ?
#
loop_
_entity_poly.entity_id
_entity_poly.type
_entity_poly.pdbx_seq_one_letter_code
_entity_poly.pdbx_strand_id
1 'polypeptide(L)'
;MNDDNPSPLDHQQALVAIQGVEQSYGVNRVLNGLSFALRRGEIGCLLGASGCGKTTVLRCIAGFEPVAAGEIWLNGILVSRKNYSLPTEQRRIGMVFQDYALFPHLDVSANIAFGLHGLNKPQRELRVAELLETVGLAHAGGTFPHELSGGQQQRVALARAIAPQPELLLLDEPFSNLGVELRERLSLEVRDILKQQNATAILVTHDQHEAFNIADVVGIMARGAIEQWDAPYTLYHEPASRMVADFIGQGTFLPGTVIDDRLVQLELGTFQAELPDGWPRGATVDVLLRPDDILHDDSSPLQAEVLHKAFRGAEFLYTLQLPGGGRVMSLVPSHHNHAIGEKIGIRLEIDHLVAFRR
;
A
#
# COMPACT_ATOMS: atom_id res chain seq x y z
N MET A 1 18.94 19.67 -5.30
CA MET A 1 17.71 19.69 -6.10
C MET A 1 17.87 18.55 -7.08
N ASN A 2 17.54 17.33 -6.64
CA ASN A 2 17.55 16.18 -7.53
C ASN A 2 16.11 16.00 -8.02
N ASP A 3 15.92 16.24 -9.30
CA ASP A 3 14.69 15.96 -10.06
C ASP A 3 14.57 14.47 -10.40
N ASP A 4 14.82 13.57 -9.45
CA ASP A 4 14.56 12.13 -9.58
C ASP A 4 13.13 11.78 -9.10
N ASN A 5 12.18 12.62 -9.47
CA ASN A 5 10.79 12.19 -9.50
C ASN A 5 10.65 11.27 -10.73
N PRO A 6 10.12 10.03 -10.60
CA PRO A 6 9.99 9.13 -11.73
C PRO A 6 9.31 9.88 -12.87
N SER A 7 9.95 9.88 -14.03
CA SER A 7 9.47 10.54 -15.25
C SER A 7 7.97 10.30 -15.40
N PRO A 8 7.11 11.31 -15.50
CA PRO A 8 5.67 11.11 -15.56
C PRO A 8 5.42 10.15 -16.72
N LEU A 9 4.86 8.96 -16.38
CA LEU A 9 4.42 8.01 -17.42
C LEU A 9 3.61 8.80 -18.43
N ASP A 10 3.98 8.69 -19.69
CA ASP A 10 3.29 9.38 -20.78
C ASP A 10 1.79 9.07 -20.62
N HIS A 11 0.93 10.09 -20.61
CA HIS A 11 -0.52 9.96 -20.51
C HIS A 11 -1.11 8.92 -21.47
N GLN A 12 -0.37 8.62 -22.56
CA GLN A 12 -0.76 7.63 -23.55
C GLN A 12 -0.54 6.18 -23.08
N GLN A 13 0.29 5.94 -22.06
CA GLN A 13 0.60 4.59 -21.54
C GLN A 13 -0.10 4.27 -20.21
N ALA A 14 -0.54 5.29 -19.47
CA ALA A 14 -1.22 5.13 -18.21
C ALA A 14 -2.74 5.06 -18.38
N LEU A 15 -3.41 4.20 -17.61
CA LEU A 15 -4.87 4.25 -17.48
C LEU A 15 -5.29 5.46 -16.63
N VAL A 16 -4.57 5.68 -15.53
CA VAL A 16 -4.77 6.83 -14.63
C VAL A 16 -3.50 7.63 -14.59
N ALA A 17 -3.57 8.94 -14.84
CA ALA A 17 -2.47 9.87 -14.62
C ALA A 17 -2.98 11.07 -13.82
N ILE A 18 -2.31 11.35 -12.71
CA ILE A 18 -2.59 12.48 -11.82
C ILE A 18 -1.36 13.35 -11.79
N GLN A 19 -1.55 14.66 -12.05
CA GLN A 19 -0.44 15.60 -12.18
C GLN A 19 -0.68 16.84 -11.36
N GLY A 20 0.14 17.05 -10.34
CA GLY A 20 0.15 18.26 -9.53
C GLY A 20 -1.20 18.58 -8.90
N VAL A 21 -2.01 17.57 -8.54
CA VAL A 21 -3.36 17.78 -8.04
C VAL A 21 -3.32 18.41 -6.65
N GLU A 22 -4.06 19.52 -6.52
CA GLU A 22 -4.28 20.22 -5.27
C GLU A 22 -5.78 20.28 -4.96
N GLN A 23 -6.09 20.14 -3.66
CA GLN A 23 -7.45 20.29 -3.15
C GLN A 23 -7.45 20.86 -1.74
N SER A 24 -8.44 21.71 -1.44
CA SER A 24 -8.58 22.38 -0.14
C SER A 24 -10.05 22.42 0.29
N TYR A 25 -10.29 22.22 1.58
CA TYR A 25 -11.57 22.46 2.22
C TYR A 25 -11.48 23.74 3.07
N GLY A 26 -12.03 24.82 2.53
CA GLY A 26 -11.84 26.16 3.10
C GLY A 26 -10.36 26.56 3.10
N VAL A 27 -9.80 26.81 4.28
CA VAL A 27 -8.37 27.18 4.43
C VAL A 27 -7.44 25.98 4.55
N ASN A 28 -7.99 24.78 4.73
CA ASN A 28 -7.18 23.57 4.95
C ASN A 28 -6.86 22.93 3.60
N ARG A 29 -5.58 22.98 3.20
CA ARG A 29 -5.07 22.27 2.03
C ARG A 29 -4.88 20.80 2.38
N VAL A 30 -5.59 19.91 1.65
CA VAL A 30 -5.60 18.48 1.88
C VAL A 30 -4.73 17.74 0.87
N LEU A 31 -4.75 18.15 -0.41
CA LEU A 31 -3.86 17.65 -1.45
C LEU A 31 -2.89 18.74 -1.86
N ASN A 32 -1.62 18.38 -1.98
CA ASN A 32 -0.52 19.31 -2.14
C ASN A 32 0.41 18.90 -3.31
N GLY A 33 -0.04 19.13 -4.53
CA GLY A 33 0.75 18.82 -5.73
C GLY A 33 0.91 17.31 -6.00
N LEU A 34 -0.10 16.52 -5.64
CA LEU A 34 -0.08 15.06 -5.72
C LEU A 34 0.05 14.59 -7.17
N SER A 35 1.02 13.70 -7.43
CA SER A 35 1.29 13.15 -8.76
C SER A 35 1.59 11.65 -8.68
N PHE A 36 0.94 10.86 -9.52
CA PHE A 36 1.26 9.45 -9.77
C PHE A 36 0.58 8.96 -11.05
N ALA A 37 0.99 7.80 -11.52
CA ALA A 37 0.35 7.14 -12.66
C ALA A 37 0.18 5.64 -12.41
N LEU A 38 -0.85 5.03 -13.04
CA LEU A 38 -1.16 3.62 -12.94
C LEU A 38 -1.45 3.05 -14.33
N ARG A 39 -0.83 1.92 -14.65
CA ARG A 39 -1.04 1.24 -15.93
C ARG A 39 -2.33 0.41 -15.91
N ARG A 40 -2.79 0.04 -17.11
CA ARG A 40 -3.93 -0.87 -17.25
C ARG A 40 -3.61 -2.25 -16.65
N GLY A 41 -4.56 -2.80 -15.86
CA GLY A 41 -4.41 -4.09 -15.18
C GLY A 41 -3.56 -4.06 -13.92
N GLU A 42 -3.00 -2.90 -13.55
CA GLU A 42 -2.30 -2.72 -12.27
C GLU A 42 -3.27 -2.39 -11.15
N ILE A 43 -2.92 -2.81 -9.95
CA ILE A 43 -3.57 -2.46 -8.70
C ILE A 43 -2.63 -1.52 -7.94
N GLY A 44 -3.02 -0.24 -7.84
CA GLY A 44 -2.32 0.75 -7.02
C GLY A 44 -2.94 0.86 -5.63
N CYS A 45 -2.13 1.17 -4.63
CA CYS A 45 -2.60 1.45 -3.29
C CYS A 45 -2.07 2.81 -2.81
N LEU A 46 -2.93 3.64 -2.23
CA LEU A 46 -2.51 4.82 -1.47
C LEU A 46 -2.53 4.45 0.02
N LEU A 47 -1.35 4.39 0.61
CA LEU A 47 -1.12 4.02 2.01
C LEU A 47 -0.66 5.24 2.81
N GLY A 48 -1.18 5.46 4.01
CA GLY A 48 -0.79 6.59 4.85
C GLY A 48 -1.67 6.74 6.09
N ALA A 49 -1.27 7.61 7.00
CA ALA A 49 -2.00 7.88 8.23
C ALA A 49 -3.41 8.44 7.95
N SER A 50 -4.31 8.29 8.93
CA SER A 50 -5.65 8.90 8.84
C SER A 50 -5.55 10.41 8.64
N GLY A 51 -6.37 10.95 7.73
CA GLY A 51 -6.40 12.39 7.45
C GLY A 51 -5.33 12.90 6.46
N CYS A 52 -4.44 12.05 5.90
CA CYS A 52 -3.44 12.51 4.92
C CYS A 52 -4.01 12.80 3.50
N GLY A 53 -5.31 12.56 3.26
CA GLY A 53 -5.97 12.93 2.00
C GLY A 53 -6.35 11.78 1.07
N LYS A 54 -6.16 10.50 1.44
CA LYS A 54 -6.43 9.33 0.59
C LYS A 54 -7.84 9.28 0.00
N THR A 55 -8.87 9.37 0.84
CA THR A 55 -10.28 9.40 0.40
C THR A 55 -10.56 10.62 -0.48
N THR A 56 -9.90 11.77 -0.21
CA THR A 56 -10.03 12.95 -1.06
C THR A 56 -9.49 12.71 -2.47
N VAL A 57 -8.35 12.00 -2.61
CA VAL A 57 -7.84 11.57 -3.92
C VAL A 57 -8.87 10.74 -4.66
N LEU A 58 -9.44 9.69 -4.02
CA LEU A 58 -10.47 8.87 -4.65
C LEU A 58 -11.68 9.69 -5.09
N ARG A 59 -12.13 10.63 -4.24
CA ARG A 59 -13.26 11.50 -4.57
C ARG A 59 -12.98 12.44 -5.75
N CYS A 60 -11.75 12.95 -5.86
CA CYS A 60 -11.34 13.76 -7.02
C CYS A 60 -11.30 12.91 -8.30
N ILE A 61 -10.77 11.67 -8.23
CA ILE A 61 -10.76 10.73 -9.38
C ILE A 61 -12.19 10.37 -9.79
N ALA A 62 -13.06 10.07 -8.83
CA ALA A 62 -14.46 9.72 -9.07
C ALA A 62 -15.30 10.90 -9.59
N GLY A 63 -14.85 12.15 -9.37
CA GLY A 63 -15.57 13.36 -9.76
C GLY A 63 -16.57 13.87 -8.71
N PHE A 64 -16.50 13.35 -7.49
CA PHE A 64 -17.30 13.85 -6.36
C PHE A 64 -16.75 15.15 -5.79
N GLU A 65 -15.43 15.38 -5.97
CA GLU A 65 -14.76 16.60 -5.53
C GLU A 65 -14.02 17.26 -6.68
N PRO A 66 -14.10 18.59 -6.84
CA PRO A 66 -13.34 19.32 -7.84
C PRO A 66 -11.86 19.38 -7.44
N VAL A 67 -10.98 19.62 -8.39
CA VAL A 67 -9.56 19.91 -8.12
C VAL A 67 -9.32 21.44 -8.14
N ALA A 68 -8.54 21.94 -7.19
CA ALA A 68 -8.18 23.35 -7.11
C ALA A 68 -7.05 23.71 -8.11
N ALA A 69 -6.14 22.77 -8.37
CA ALA A 69 -5.08 22.86 -9.37
C ALA A 69 -4.67 21.45 -9.83
N GLY A 70 -3.86 21.36 -10.88
CA GLY A 70 -3.42 20.09 -11.47
C GLY A 70 -4.46 19.46 -12.38
N GLU A 71 -4.17 18.24 -12.82
CA GLU A 71 -4.98 17.53 -13.82
C GLU A 71 -5.12 16.05 -13.47
N ILE A 72 -6.30 15.47 -13.81
CA ILE A 72 -6.58 14.03 -13.72
C ILE A 72 -6.97 13.53 -15.11
N TRP A 73 -6.29 12.50 -15.57
CA TRP A 73 -6.52 11.84 -16.84
C TRP A 73 -6.92 10.40 -16.62
N LEU A 74 -7.95 9.94 -17.35
CA LEU A 74 -8.39 8.55 -17.38
C LEU A 74 -8.39 8.06 -18.83
N ASN A 75 -7.62 7.01 -19.10
CA ASN A 75 -7.51 6.42 -20.44
C ASN A 75 -7.23 7.48 -21.54
N GLY A 76 -6.33 8.42 -21.28
CA GLY A 76 -5.99 9.52 -22.18
C GLY A 76 -7.03 10.64 -22.28
N ILE A 77 -8.12 10.59 -21.49
CA ILE A 77 -9.17 11.62 -21.46
C ILE A 77 -8.96 12.49 -20.22
N LEU A 78 -8.89 13.81 -20.39
CA LEU A 78 -8.88 14.75 -19.28
C LEU A 78 -10.25 14.75 -18.60
N VAL A 79 -10.28 14.31 -17.32
CA VAL A 79 -11.52 14.22 -16.54
C VAL A 79 -11.66 15.28 -15.46
N SER A 80 -10.55 15.87 -14.99
CA SER A 80 -10.59 16.97 -14.01
C SER A 80 -9.40 17.91 -14.20
N ARG A 81 -9.67 19.18 -14.12
CA ARG A 81 -8.69 20.26 -13.92
C ARG A 81 -9.40 21.45 -13.27
N LYS A 82 -8.67 22.51 -12.92
CA LYS A 82 -9.27 23.72 -12.37
C LYS A 82 -10.43 24.20 -13.24
N ASN A 83 -11.61 24.40 -12.65
CA ASN A 83 -12.86 24.84 -13.29
C ASN A 83 -13.40 23.88 -14.38
N TYR A 84 -12.93 22.62 -14.43
CA TYR A 84 -13.48 21.62 -15.33
C TYR A 84 -13.54 20.26 -14.62
N SER A 85 -14.68 19.61 -14.66
CA SER A 85 -14.88 18.25 -14.14
C SER A 85 -15.87 17.50 -15.04
N LEU A 86 -15.42 16.39 -15.61
CA LEU A 86 -16.31 15.46 -16.29
C LEU A 86 -17.29 14.86 -15.28
N PRO A 87 -18.60 14.82 -15.53
CA PRO A 87 -19.58 14.20 -14.64
C PRO A 87 -19.21 12.74 -14.28
N THR A 88 -19.50 12.34 -13.04
CA THR A 88 -19.13 11.01 -12.50
C THR A 88 -19.62 9.85 -13.35
N GLU A 89 -20.86 9.93 -13.84
CA GLU A 89 -21.49 8.89 -14.68
C GLU A 89 -20.81 8.71 -16.04
N GLN A 90 -20.01 9.68 -16.48
CA GLN A 90 -19.26 9.61 -17.74
C GLN A 90 -17.82 9.10 -17.56
N ARG A 91 -17.35 8.91 -16.31
CA ARG A 91 -15.97 8.50 -16.02
C ARG A 91 -15.76 6.98 -16.13
N ARG A 92 -16.81 6.18 -16.24
CA ARG A 92 -16.77 4.72 -16.32
C ARG A 92 -15.97 4.10 -15.15
N ILE A 93 -16.21 4.58 -13.94
CA ILE A 93 -15.57 4.15 -12.69
C ILE A 93 -16.55 3.32 -11.88
N GLY A 94 -16.08 2.18 -11.33
CA GLY A 94 -16.74 1.46 -10.25
C GLY A 94 -16.18 1.89 -8.90
N MET A 95 -17.01 1.95 -7.87
CA MET A 95 -16.55 2.32 -6.52
C MET A 95 -17.10 1.37 -5.46
N VAL A 96 -16.23 0.94 -4.54
CA VAL A 96 -16.56 0.23 -3.31
C VAL A 96 -16.29 1.21 -2.16
N PHE A 97 -17.33 1.53 -1.40
CA PHE A 97 -17.27 2.43 -0.25
C PHE A 97 -16.92 1.66 1.03
N GLN A 98 -16.43 2.36 2.02
CA GLN A 98 -16.02 1.81 3.33
C GLN A 98 -17.14 1.05 4.05
N ASP A 99 -18.40 1.51 3.92
CA ASP A 99 -19.60 0.88 4.48
C ASP A 99 -20.30 -0.07 3.49
N TYR A 100 -19.60 -0.42 2.37
CA TYR A 100 -20.10 -1.23 1.25
C TYR A 100 -21.26 -0.59 0.48
N ALA A 101 -22.05 0.30 1.07
CA ALA A 101 -23.18 1.02 0.51
C ALA A 101 -24.14 0.11 -0.29
N LEU A 102 -24.42 -1.10 0.20
CA LEU A 102 -25.38 -2.02 -0.41
C LEU A 102 -26.79 -1.47 -0.23
N PHE A 103 -27.64 -1.66 -1.23
CA PHE A 103 -29.04 -1.30 -1.17
C PHE A 103 -29.79 -2.30 -0.27
N PRO A 104 -30.23 -1.91 0.94
CA PRO A 104 -30.76 -2.85 1.94
C PRO A 104 -32.11 -3.47 1.54
N HIS A 105 -32.82 -2.83 0.63
CA HIS A 105 -34.13 -3.27 0.12
C HIS A 105 -34.03 -4.15 -1.15
N LEU A 106 -32.84 -4.37 -1.68
CA LEU A 106 -32.55 -5.24 -2.81
C LEU A 106 -31.82 -6.49 -2.33
N ASP A 107 -32.15 -7.65 -2.91
CA ASP A 107 -31.35 -8.86 -2.72
C ASP A 107 -29.96 -8.74 -3.39
N VAL A 108 -29.12 -9.75 -3.19
CA VAL A 108 -27.75 -9.79 -3.74
C VAL A 108 -27.76 -9.69 -5.28
N SER A 109 -28.63 -10.47 -5.95
CA SER A 109 -28.71 -10.44 -7.42
C SER A 109 -29.12 -9.06 -7.93
N ALA A 110 -30.10 -8.42 -7.29
CA ALA A 110 -30.56 -7.10 -7.66
C ALA A 110 -29.51 -6.01 -7.35
N ASN A 111 -28.76 -6.13 -6.23
CA ASN A 111 -27.62 -5.26 -5.94
C ASN A 111 -26.57 -5.32 -7.05
N ILE A 112 -26.15 -6.53 -7.47
CA ILE A 112 -25.15 -6.72 -8.54
C ILE A 112 -25.70 -6.20 -9.90
N ALA A 113 -26.98 -6.47 -10.19
CA ALA A 113 -27.62 -6.06 -11.42
C ALA A 113 -27.87 -4.55 -11.54
N PHE A 114 -27.75 -3.79 -10.45
CA PHE A 114 -28.15 -2.39 -10.38
C PHE A 114 -27.49 -1.51 -11.45
N GLY A 115 -26.21 -1.71 -11.74
CA GLY A 115 -25.47 -0.96 -12.75
C GLY A 115 -25.63 -1.48 -14.20
N LEU A 116 -26.41 -2.55 -14.45
CA LEU A 116 -26.50 -3.23 -15.77
C LEU A 116 -27.66 -2.72 -16.62
N HIS A 117 -27.87 -1.40 -16.67
CA HIS A 117 -29.02 -0.80 -17.38
C HIS A 117 -29.01 -1.00 -18.90
N GLY A 118 -27.83 -1.21 -19.51
CA GLY A 118 -27.68 -1.41 -20.96
C GLY A 118 -27.93 -2.84 -21.45
N LEU A 119 -28.09 -3.81 -20.55
CA LEU A 119 -28.27 -5.24 -20.89
C LEU A 119 -29.74 -5.63 -20.88
N ASN A 120 -30.13 -6.52 -21.80
CA ASN A 120 -31.44 -7.19 -21.74
C ASN A 120 -31.49 -8.19 -20.56
N LYS A 121 -32.71 -8.66 -20.22
CA LYS A 121 -32.90 -9.52 -19.04
C LYS A 121 -32.02 -10.78 -19.04
N PRO A 122 -31.96 -11.60 -20.11
CA PRO A 122 -31.10 -12.79 -20.14
C PRO A 122 -29.61 -12.49 -19.97
N GLN A 123 -29.11 -11.43 -20.61
CA GLN A 123 -27.72 -11.01 -20.49
C GLN A 123 -27.39 -10.54 -19.07
N ARG A 124 -28.33 -9.84 -18.43
CA ARG A 124 -28.17 -9.39 -17.02
C ARG A 124 -28.14 -10.57 -16.06
N GLU A 125 -29.05 -11.52 -16.22
CA GLU A 125 -29.11 -12.74 -15.38
C GLU A 125 -27.83 -13.56 -15.52
N LEU A 126 -27.32 -13.73 -16.76
CA LEU A 126 -26.06 -14.43 -17.03
C LEU A 126 -24.89 -13.70 -16.34
N ARG A 127 -24.78 -12.39 -16.52
CA ARG A 127 -23.68 -11.59 -15.92
C ARG A 127 -23.72 -11.63 -14.40
N VAL A 128 -24.90 -11.58 -13.78
CA VAL A 128 -25.05 -11.72 -12.32
C VAL A 128 -24.62 -13.10 -11.85
N ALA A 129 -25.01 -14.17 -12.55
CA ALA A 129 -24.61 -15.53 -12.21
C ALA A 129 -23.09 -15.73 -12.30
N GLU A 130 -22.44 -15.24 -13.37
CA GLU A 130 -20.99 -15.25 -13.51
C GLU A 130 -20.28 -14.55 -12.36
N LEU A 131 -20.78 -13.38 -11.94
CA LEU A 131 -20.17 -12.61 -10.85
C LEU A 131 -20.40 -13.27 -9.49
N LEU A 132 -21.58 -13.86 -9.26
CA LEU A 132 -21.84 -14.64 -8.05
C LEU A 132 -20.88 -15.83 -7.91
N GLU A 133 -20.61 -16.53 -9.01
CA GLU A 133 -19.59 -17.59 -9.08
C GLU A 133 -18.20 -17.03 -8.77
N THR A 134 -17.81 -15.92 -9.44
CA THR A 134 -16.50 -15.26 -9.29
C THR A 134 -16.21 -14.88 -7.82
N VAL A 135 -17.23 -14.37 -7.11
CA VAL A 135 -17.08 -13.97 -5.71
C VAL A 135 -17.42 -15.08 -4.71
N GLY A 136 -17.65 -16.32 -5.17
CA GLY A 136 -17.94 -17.48 -4.32
C GLY A 136 -19.28 -17.39 -3.57
N LEU A 137 -20.29 -16.73 -4.16
CA LEU A 137 -21.60 -16.52 -3.57
C LEU A 137 -22.75 -17.04 -4.47
N ALA A 138 -22.50 -18.06 -5.29
CA ALA A 138 -23.47 -18.62 -6.24
C ALA A 138 -24.83 -18.98 -5.60
N HIS A 139 -24.82 -19.39 -4.32
CA HIS A 139 -26.01 -19.77 -3.56
C HIS A 139 -26.76 -18.60 -2.90
N ALA A 140 -26.19 -17.40 -2.89
CA ALA A 140 -26.67 -16.26 -2.11
C ALA A 140 -27.49 -15.23 -2.90
N GLY A 141 -27.82 -15.50 -4.17
CA GLY A 141 -28.46 -14.51 -5.05
C GLY A 141 -29.75 -13.88 -4.53
N GLY A 142 -30.59 -14.66 -3.83
CA GLY A 142 -31.84 -14.18 -3.24
C GLY A 142 -31.75 -13.69 -1.79
N THR A 143 -30.55 -13.66 -1.20
CA THR A 143 -30.32 -13.24 0.19
C THR A 143 -30.24 -11.70 0.28
N PHE A 144 -30.68 -11.10 1.36
CA PHE A 144 -30.60 -9.66 1.56
C PHE A 144 -29.31 -9.26 2.30
N PRO A 145 -28.82 -8.01 2.15
CA PRO A 145 -27.57 -7.55 2.78
C PRO A 145 -27.48 -7.79 4.29
N HIS A 146 -28.56 -7.62 5.03
CA HIS A 146 -28.60 -7.80 6.47
C HIS A 146 -28.48 -9.26 6.94
N GLU A 147 -28.63 -10.23 6.03
CA GLU A 147 -28.47 -11.66 6.28
C GLU A 147 -27.03 -12.15 6.00
N LEU A 148 -26.17 -11.27 5.46
CA LEU A 148 -24.80 -11.57 5.05
C LEU A 148 -23.78 -11.17 6.13
N SER A 149 -22.70 -11.94 6.24
CA SER A 149 -21.52 -11.51 7.00
C SER A 149 -20.83 -10.31 6.32
N GLY A 150 -20.03 -9.55 7.08
CA GLY A 150 -19.30 -8.39 6.52
C GLY A 150 -18.43 -8.73 5.30
N GLY A 151 -17.73 -9.87 5.33
CA GLY A 151 -16.94 -10.34 4.18
C GLY A 151 -17.80 -10.72 2.97
N GLN A 152 -19.01 -11.27 3.18
CA GLN A 152 -19.95 -11.52 2.09
C GLN A 152 -20.51 -10.23 1.52
N GLN A 153 -20.86 -9.26 2.37
CA GLN A 153 -21.31 -7.92 1.93
C GLN A 153 -20.22 -7.22 1.08
N GLN A 154 -18.97 -7.31 1.48
CA GLN A 154 -17.84 -6.78 0.72
C GLN A 154 -17.74 -7.42 -0.66
N ARG A 155 -17.83 -8.76 -0.77
CA ARG A 155 -17.81 -9.47 -2.05
C ARG A 155 -18.98 -9.07 -2.95
N VAL A 156 -20.16 -8.86 -2.41
CA VAL A 156 -21.31 -8.34 -3.16
C VAL A 156 -21.05 -6.91 -3.64
N ALA A 157 -20.50 -6.03 -2.80
CA ALA A 157 -20.16 -4.68 -3.20
C ALA A 157 -19.10 -4.66 -4.32
N LEU A 158 -18.10 -5.54 -4.24
CA LEU A 158 -17.09 -5.72 -5.30
C LEU A 158 -17.74 -6.22 -6.59
N ALA A 159 -18.57 -7.27 -6.53
CA ALA A 159 -19.30 -7.79 -7.70
C ALA A 159 -20.17 -6.70 -8.35
N ARG A 160 -20.91 -5.91 -7.55
CA ARG A 160 -21.69 -4.77 -8.05
C ARG A 160 -20.83 -3.72 -8.75
N ALA A 161 -19.65 -3.40 -8.18
CA ALA A 161 -18.75 -2.41 -8.77
C ALA A 161 -18.11 -2.89 -10.08
N ILE A 162 -17.83 -4.21 -10.21
CA ILE A 162 -17.27 -4.83 -11.43
C ILE A 162 -18.32 -5.07 -12.49
N ALA A 163 -19.59 -5.25 -12.10
CA ALA A 163 -20.66 -5.68 -13.02
C ALA A 163 -20.74 -4.89 -14.33
N PRO A 164 -20.69 -3.53 -14.32
CA PRO A 164 -20.72 -2.71 -15.52
C PRO A 164 -19.43 -2.73 -16.36
N GLN A 165 -18.42 -3.50 -15.96
CA GLN A 165 -17.09 -3.52 -16.57
C GLN A 165 -16.47 -2.11 -16.65
N PRO A 166 -16.23 -1.46 -15.49
CA PRO A 166 -15.63 -0.14 -15.45
C PRO A 166 -14.17 -0.19 -15.95
N GLU A 167 -13.65 0.94 -16.38
CA GLU A 167 -12.23 1.07 -16.74
C GLU A 167 -11.34 1.11 -15.51
N LEU A 168 -11.84 1.68 -14.40
CA LEU A 168 -11.15 1.83 -13.13
C LEU A 168 -12.06 1.46 -11.96
N LEU A 169 -11.52 0.72 -11.00
CA LEU A 169 -12.16 0.46 -9.71
C LEU A 169 -11.49 1.29 -8.61
N LEU A 170 -12.30 1.92 -7.78
CA LEU A 170 -11.87 2.65 -6.59
C LEU A 170 -12.39 1.92 -5.35
N LEU A 171 -11.49 1.61 -4.41
CA LEU A 171 -11.83 0.91 -3.16
C LEU A 171 -11.41 1.79 -1.97
N ASP A 172 -12.40 2.31 -1.25
CA ASP A 172 -12.18 3.21 -0.10
C ASP A 172 -12.23 2.39 1.20
N GLU A 173 -11.06 2.09 1.79
CA GLU A 173 -10.89 1.29 3.02
C GLU A 173 -11.77 0.02 3.07
N PRO A 174 -11.73 -0.84 2.06
CA PRO A 174 -12.74 -1.89 1.88
C PRO A 174 -12.73 -2.96 2.97
N PHE A 175 -11.65 -3.08 3.77
CA PHE A 175 -11.50 -4.10 4.80
C PHE A 175 -11.56 -3.55 6.23
N SER A 176 -11.77 -2.24 6.42
CA SER A 176 -11.69 -1.57 7.73
C SER A 176 -12.67 -2.13 8.77
N ASN A 177 -13.81 -2.67 8.33
CA ASN A 177 -14.86 -3.22 9.20
C ASN A 177 -14.68 -4.72 9.53
N LEU A 178 -13.52 -5.32 9.19
CA LEU A 178 -13.26 -6.76 9.35
C LEU A 178 -12.21 -7.04 10.42
N GLY A 179 -12.32 -8.19 11.07
CA GLY A 179 -11.27 -8.69 11.97
C GLY A 179 -9.99 -9.07 11.19
N VAL A 180 -8.84 -9.09 11.86
CA VAL A 180 -7.50 -9.24 11.27
C VAL A 180 -7.39 -10.49 10.37
N GLU A 181 -7.73 -11.69 10.88
CA GLU A 181 -7.63 -12.94 10.10
C GLU A 181 -8.50 -12.94 8.83
N LEU A 182 -9.72 -12.38 8.95
CA LEU A 182 -10.64 -12.29 7.82
C LEU A 182 -10.14 -11.27 6.79
N ARG A 183 -9.54 -10.19 7.24
CA ARG A 183 -8.97 -9.13 6.43
C ARG A 183 -7.83 -9.64 5.55
N GLU A 184 -6.86 -10.35 6.13
CA GLU A 184 -5.73 -10.92 5.39
C GLU A 184 -6.20 -11.89 4.30
N ARG A 185 -7.11 -12.81 4.64
CA ARG A 185 -7.64 -13.75 3.65
C ARG A 185 -8.41 -13.06 2.53
N LEU A 186 -9.31 -12.11 2.88
CA LEU A 186 -10.12 -11.41 1.89
C LEU A 186 -9.31 -10.47 1.01
N SER A 187 -8.21 -9.91 1.51
CA SER A 187 -7.34 -9.07 0.69
C SER A 187 -6.73 -9.86 -0.47
N LEU A 188 -6.26 -11.09 -0.22
CA LEU A 188 -5.75 -11.98 -1.26
C LEU A 188 -6.86 -12.41 -2.24
N GLU A 189 -8.04 -12.80 -1.72
CA GLU A 189 -9.17 -13.17 -2.57
C GLU A 189 -9.62 -12.01 -3.49
N VAL A 190 -9.65 -10.78 -2.97
CA VAL A 190 -9.98 -9.58 -3.76
C VAL A 190 -8.91 -9.33 -4.83
N ARG A 191 -7.62 -9.48 -4.49
CA ARG A 191 -6.54 -9.40 -5.50
C ARG A 191 -6.78 -10.40 -6.63
N ASP A 192 -7.05 -11.67 -6.30
CA ASP A 192 -7.27 -12.72 -7.28
C ASP A 192 -8.45 -12.39 -8.20
N ILE A 193 -9.57 -11.92 -7.64
CA ILE A 193 -10.74 -11.49 -8.41
C ILE A 193 -10.38 -10.33 -9.36
N LEU A 194 -9.67 -9.31 -8.86
CA LEU A 194 -9.27 -8.16 -9.68
C LEU A 194 -8.34 -8.59 -10.83
N LYS A 195 -7.37 -9.47 -10.56
CA LYS A 195 -6.44 -9.98 -11.56
C LYS A 195 -7.13 -10.86 -12.60
N GLN A 196 -8.03 -11.75 -12.20
CA GLN A 196 -8.83 -12.58 -13.11
C GLN A 196 -9.70 -11.74 -14.05
N GLN A 197 -10.24 -10.62 -13.56
CA GLN A 197 -11.04 -9.70 -14.36
C GLN A 197 -10.18 -8.70 -15.16
N ASN A 198 -8.84 -8.76 -15.08
CA ASN A 198 -7.90 -7.78 -15.64
C ASN A 198 -8.30 -6.34 -15.30
N ALA A 199 -8.80 -6.14 -14.07
CA ALA A 199 -9.29 -4.87 -13.58
C ALA A 199 -8.11 -3.98 -13.16
N THR A 200 -8.18 -2.69 -13.51
CA THR A 200 -7.30 -1.68 -12.93
C THR A 200 -7.99 -1.13 -11.68
N ALA A 201 -7.28 -1.04 -10.57
CA ALA A 201 -7.88 -0.61 -9.32
C ALA A 201 -6.96 0.35 -8.55
N ILE A 202 -7.57 1.27 -7.81
CA ILE A 202 -6.90 2.07 -6.78
C ILE A 202 -7.58 1.78 -5.44
N LEU A 203 -6.78 1.27 -4.51
CA LEU A 203 -7.17 1.01 -3.13
C LEU A 203 -6.64 2.13 -2.23
N VAL A 204 -7.41 2.56 -1.25
CA VAL A 204 -6.87 3.35 -0.12
C VAL A 204 -7.02 2.57 1.17
N THR A 205 -5.98 2.58 1.98
CA THR A 205 -5.95 1.95 3.30
C THR A 205 -4.95 2.66 4.21
N HIS A 206 -5.05 2.39 5.50
CA HIS A 206 -4.04 2.72 6.50
C HIS A 206 -3.29 1.48 7.01
N ASP A 207 -3.65 0.29 6.49
CA ASP A 207 -3.06 -0.99 6.86
C ASP A 207 -2.01 -1.43 5.83
N GLN A 208 -0.76 -1.60 6.29
CA GLN A 208 0.36 -1.98 5.46
C GLN A 208 0.20 -3.40 4.89
N HIS A 209 -0.36 -4.34 5.67
CA HIS A 209 -0.55 -5.72 5.23
C HIS A 209 -1.57 -5.80 4.10
N GLU A 210 -2.66 -5.02 4.18
CA GLU A 210 -3.62 -4.91 3.09
C GLU A 210 -2.94 -4.40 1.81
N ALA A 211 -2.18 -3.29 1.93
CA ALA A 211 -1.49 -2.68 0.79
C ALA A 211 -0.53 -3.68 0.12
N PHE A 212 0.26 -4.39 0.91
CA PHE A 212 1.27 -5.32 0.42
C PHE A 212 0.68 -6.61 -0.17
N ASN A 213 -0.45 -7.08 0.38
CA ASN A 213 -1.13 -8.26 -0.12
C ASN A 213 -1.83 -8.01 -1.47
N ILE A 214 -2.35 -6.80 -1.70
CA ILE A 214 -3.22 -6.52 -2.85
C ILE A 214 -2.49 -5.80 -3.98
N ALA A 215 -1.68 -4.79 -3.67
CA ALA A 215 -1.18 -3.86 -4.66
C ALA A 215 0.03 -4.38 -5.44
N ASP A 216 0.15 -3.97 -6.69
CA ASP A 216 1.35 -4.10 -7.50
C ASP A 216 2.29 -2.92 -7.23
N VAL A 217 1.71 -1.75 -6.92
CA VAL A 217 2.44 -0.52 -6.61
C VAL A 217 1.73 0.21 -5.46
N VAL A 218 2.51 0.75 -4.53
CA VAL A 218 2.02 1.45 -3.34
C VAL A 218 2.59 2.85 -3.27
N GLY A 219 1.73 3.84 -3.07
CA GLY A 219 2.09 5.23 -2.80
C GLY A 219 2.00 5.57 -1.33
N ILE A 220 3.12 5.93 -0.73
CA ILE A 220 3.15 6.40 0.65
C ILE A 220 2.73 7.86 0.68
N MET A 221 1.56 8.12 1.26
CA MET A 221 1.01 9.46 1.37
C MET A 221 1.31 10.11 2.72
N ALA A 222 1.90 11.30 2.67
CA ALA A 222 2.04 12.17 3.82
C ALA A 222 1.74 13.62 3.44
N ARG A 223 1.07 14.35 4.32
CA ARG A 223 0.79 15.80 4.16
C ARG A 223 0.20 16.18 2.80
N GLY A 224 -0.64 15.30 2.24
CA GLY A 224 -1.33 15.53 0.96
C GLY A 224 -0.49 15.31 -0.29
N ALA A 225 0.72 14.77 -0.16
CA ALA A 225 1.62 14.41 -1.26
C ALA A 225 2.02 12.93 -1.21
N ILE A 226 2.56 12.40 -2.29
CA ILE A 226 3.20 11.09 -2.33
C ILE A 226 4.70 11.29 -2.08
N GLU A 227 5.21 10.59 -1.06
CA GLU A 227 6.63 10.57 -0.70
C GLU A 227 7.42 9.54 -1.50
N GLN A 228 6.79 8.40 -1.81
CA GLN A 228 7.35 7.36 -2.69
C GLN A 228 6.21 6.58 -3.34
N TRP A 229 6.37 6.19 -4.60
CA TRP A 229 5.44 5.39 -5.39
C TRP A 229 6.19 4.23 -6.01
N ASP A 230 6.10 3.04 -5.42
CA ASP A 230 6.91 1.90 -5.79
C ASP A 230 6.24 0.55 -5.49
N ALA A 231 6.85 -0.55 -5.97
CA ALA A 231 6.47 -1.89 -5.56
C ALA A 231 6.65 -2.09 -4.04
N PRO A 232 5.82 -2.92 -3.38
CA PRO A 232 5.95 -3.21 -1.94
C PRO A 232 7.35 -3.60 -1.50
N TYR A 233 8.04 -4.43 -2.29
CA TYR A 233 9.41 -4.86 -2.03
C TYR A 233 10.39 -3.67 -1.98
N THR A 234 10.34 -2.79 -2.98
CA THR A 234 11.19 -1.59 -3.07
C THR A 234 10.93 -0.63 -1.92
N LEU A 235 9.67 -0.42 -1.54
CA LEU A 235 9.33 0.43 -0.37
C LEU A 235 9.93 -0.07 0.95
N TYR A 236 10.05 -1.39 1.11
CA TYR A 236 10.60 -2.01 2.33
C TYR A 236 12.13 -1.97 2.34
N HIS A 237 12.77 -2.36 1.21
CA HIS A 237 14.23 -2.49 1.12
C HIS A 237 14.95 -1.21 0.69
N GLU A 238 14.30 -0.32 -0.07
CA GLU A 238 14.87 0.90 -0.64
C GLU A 238 13.98 2.13 -0.35
N PRO A 239 13.64 2.41 0.93
CA PRO A 239 12.80 3.57 1.26
C PRO A 239 13.50 4.87 0.87
N ALA A 240 12.79 5.74 0.13
CA ALA A 240 13.33 7.00 -0.38
C ALA A 240 13.63 8.03 0.72
N SER A 241 13.04 7.89 1.89
CA SER A 241 13.25 8.79 3.02
C SER A 241 13.14 8.05 4.36
N ARG A 242 13.71 8.65 5.41
CA ARG A 242 13.56 8.13 6.77
C ARG A 242 12.09 8.01 7.18
N MET A 243 11.24 8.94 6.75
CA MET A 243 9.81 8.88 7.03
C MET A 243 9.15 7.65 6.40
N VAL A 244 9.49 7.32 5.14
CA VAL A 244 9.02 6.09 4.49
C VAL A 244 9.56 4.86 5.23
N ALA A 245 10.85 4.85 5.59
CA ALA A 245 11.46 3.76 6.34
C ALA A 245 10.79 3.50 7.69
N ASP A 246 10.47 4.56 8.45
CA ASP A 246 9.77 4.48 9.74
C ASP A 246 8.30 4.06 9.60
N PHE A 247 7.66 4.45 8.49
CA PHE A 247 6.26 4.13 8.22
C PHE A 247 6.09 2.68 7.71
N ILE A 248 7.06 2.19 6.91
CA ILE A 248 7.03 0.86 6.30
C ILE A 248 7.88 -0.11 7.10
N GLY A 249 7.21 -0.94 7.89
CA GLY A 249 7.85 -1.99 8.66
C GLY A 249 8.65 -1.49 9.87
N GLN A 250 9.11 -2.45 10.66
CA GLN A 250 9.98 -2.20 11.80
C GLN A 250 11.43 -2.16 11.35
N GLY A 251 12.23 -1.34 12.01
CA GLY A 251 13.67 -1.25 11.77
C GLY A 251 14.34 -0.37 12.81
N THR A 252 15.66 -0.38 12.82
CA THR A 252 16.48 0.45 13.66
C THR A 252 17.48 1.25 12.83
N PHE A 253 17.83 2.44 13.28
CA PHE A 253 18.83 3.26 12.65
C PHE A 253 20.12 3.20 13.47
N LEU A 254 21.17 2.61 12.91
CA LEU A 254 22.50 2.65 13.50
C LEU A 254 23.31 3.82 12.95
N PRO A 255 24.04 4.53 13.83
CA PRO A 255 24.98 5.54 13.37
C PRO A 255 26.12 4.91 12.59
N GLY A 256 26.44 5.48 11.43
CA GLY A 256 27.53 5.11 10.57
C GLY A 256 28.38 6.28 10.15
N THR A 257 29.55 6.00 9.57
CA THR A 257 30.47 6.97 9.00
C THR A 257 30.80 6.59 7.58
N VAL A 258 30.66 7.49 6.64
CA VAL A 258 31.04 7.33 5.25
C VAL A 258 32.55 7.21 5.14
N ILE A 259 33.05 6.09 4.63
CA ILE A 259 34.49 5.84 4.38
C ILE A 259 34.88 6.32 2.99
N ASP A 260 34.05 5.99 2.00
CA ASP A 260 34.17 6.48 0.62
C ASP A 260 32.77 6.45 -0.05
N ASP A 261 32.71 6.64 -1.36
CA ASP A 261 31.48 6.69 -2.15
C ASP A 261 30.64 5.39 -2.17
N ARG A 262 31.20 4.28 -1.64
CA ARG A 262 30.55 2.95 -1.61
C ARG A 262 30.68 2.22 -0.29
N LEU A 263 31.33 2.78 0.71
CA LEU A 263 31.62 2.11 1.98
C LEU A 263 31.15 2.95 3.16
N VAL A 264 30.40 2.30 4.06
CA VAL A 264 29.97 2.86 5.34
C VAL A 264 30.49 1.98 6.47
N GLN A 265 31.11 2.60 7.46
CA GLN A 265 31.54 1.98 8.72
C GLN A 265 30.42 2.06 9.74
N LEU A 266 29.98 0.91 10.25
CA LEU A 266 29.10 0.77 11.40
C LEU A 266 29.86 0.15 12.58
N GLU A 267 29.23 0.11 13.76
CA GLU A 267 29.68 -0.70 14.90
C GLU A 267 29.85 -2.18 14.54
N LEU A 268 29.02 -2.69 13.62
CA LEU A 268 28.96 -4.07 13.16
C LEU A 268 29.99 -4.44 12.10
N GLY A 269 30.74 -3.47 11.57
CA GLY A 269 31.70 -3.66 10.49
C GLY A 269 31.62 -2.60 9.39
N THR A 270 32.30 -2.87 8.27
CA THR A 270 32.26 -2.02 7.06
C THR A 270 31.45 -2.71 5.99
N PHE A 271 30.48 -1.97 5.44
CA PHE A 271 29.51 -2.48 4.47
C PHE A 271 29.52 -1.66 3.19
N GLN A 272 29.21 -2.33 2.08
CA GLN A 272 28.94 -1.66 0.81
C GLN A 272 27.57 -0.99 0.88
N ALA A 273 27.48 0.24 0.38
CA ALA A 273 26.28 1.03 0.30
C ALA A 273 26.23 1.80 -1.02
N GLU A 274 25.07 1.90 -1.62
CA GLU A 274 24.82 2.84 -2.71
C GLU A 274 24.50 4.21 -2.09
N LEU A 275 25.53 5.05 -2.00
CA LEU A 275 25.38 6.39 -1.43
C LEU A 275 25.06 7.41 -2.52
N PRO A 276 24.17 8.39 -2.24
CA PRO A 276 23.94 9.50 -3.15
C PRO A 276 25.25 10.28 -3.45
N ASP A 277 25.41 10.74 -4.67
CA ASP A 277 26.56 11.54 -5.08
C ASP A 277 26.80 12.75 -4.15
N GLY A 278 28.07 13.03 -3.87
CA GLY A 278 28.49 14.21 -3.12
C GLY A 278 28.46 14.07 -1.59
N TRP A 279 28.31 12.87 -1.05
CA TRP A 279 28.48 12.66 0.37
C TRP A 279 29.98 12.67 0.75
N PRO A 280 30.41 13.59 1.67
CA PRO A 280 31.82 13.68 1.97
C PRO A 280 32.29 12.50 2.82
N ARG A 281 33.54 12.08 2.61
CA ARG A 281 34.22 11.12 3.48
C ARG A 281 34.23 11.67 4.91
N GLY A 282 33.88 10.81 5.89
CA GLY A 282 33.73 11.19 7.30
C GLY A 282 32.35 11.74 7.66
N ALA A 283 31.41 11.82 6.70
CA ALA A 283 30.03 12.21 7.02
C ALA A 283 29.35 11.19 7.94
N THR A 284 28.59 11.68 8.89
CA THR A 284 27.77 10.84 9.78
C THR A 284 26.42 10.54 9.11
N VAL A 285 26.04 9.27 9.10
CA VAL A 285 24.80 8.78 8.52
C VAL A 285 24.04 7.92 9.51
N ASP A 286 22.74 7.81 9.31
CA ASP A 286 21.89 6.81 9.97
C ASP A 286 21.61 5.69 8.97
N VAL A 287 22.04 4.47 9.29
CA VAL A 287 21.84 3.29 8.46
C VAL A 287 20.65 2.51 8.97
N LEU A 288 19.69 2.26 8.08
CA LEU A 288 18.53 1.43 8.36
C LEU A 288 18.95 -0.04 8.41
N LEU A 289 18.57 -0.72 9.49
CA LEU A 289 18.65 -2.17 9.61
C LEU A 289 17.25 -2.73 9.89
N ARG A 290 16.81 -3.65 9.07
CA ARG A 290 15.57 -4.37 9.23
C ARG A 290 15.78 -5.59 10.15
N PRO A 291 14.72 -6.13 10.78
CA PRO A 291 14.85 -7.31 11.64
C PRO A 291 15.34 -8.57 10.92
N ASP A 292 15.10 -8.66 9.62
CA ASP A 292 15.53 -9.73 8.71
C ASP A 292 16.99 -9.59 8.25
N ASP A 293 17.60 -8.40 8.39
CA ASP A 293 19.04 -8.20 8.15
C ASP A 293 19.92 -8.81 9.26
N ILE A 294 19.35 -9.11 10.44
CA ILE A 294 20.07 -9.59 11.62
C ILE A 294 19.64 -11.02 11.93
N LEU A 295 20.47 -11.97 11.55
CA LEU A 295 20.20 -13.39 11.75
C LEU A 295 20.83 -13.88 13.06
N HIS A 296 20.15 -14.82 13.73
CA HIS A 296 20.70 -15.59 14.84
C HIS A 296 21.73 -16.60 14.30
N ASP A 297 22.92 -16.64 14.91
CA ASP A 297 24.01 -17.57 14.55
C ASP A 297 24.86 -17.90 15.78
N ASP A 298 24.63 -19.07 16.38
CA ASP A 298 25.37 -19.54 17.58
C ASP A 298 26.88 -19.63 17.38
N SER A 299 27.34 -19.76 16.12
CA SER A 299 28.76 -19.85 15.78
C SER A 299 29.44 -18.50 15.62
N SER A 300 28.66 -17.40 15.59
CA SER A 300 29.17 -16.06 15.35
C SER A 300 29.98 -15.54 16.53
N PRO A 301 31.16 -14.94 16.29
CA PRO A 301 31.91 -14.24 17.32
C PRO A 301 31.25 -12.92 17.75
N LEU A 302 30.36 -12.36 16.92
CA LEU A 302 29.60 -11.16 17.21
C LEU A 302 28.43 -11.52 18.13
N GLN A 303 28.50 -11.02 19.37
CA GLN A 303 27.51 -11.30 20.41
C GLN A 303 26.69 -10.05 20.71
N ALA A 304 25.37 -10.21 20.87
CA ALA A 304 24.46 -9.16 21.28
C ALA A 304 23.59 -9.60 22.46
N GLU A 305 23.26 -8.69 23.37
CA GLU A 305 22.46 -8.99 24.56
C GLU A 305 20.97 -8.81 24.25
N VAL A 306 20.14 -9.77 24.65
CA VAL A 306 18.68 -9.72 24.50
C VAL A 306 18.10 -8.74 25.51
N LEU A 307 17.63 -7.55 25.04
CA LEU A 307 16.97 -6.57 25.88
C LEU A 307 15.46 -6.83 26.01
N HIS A 308 14.81 -7.17 24.91
CA HIS A 308 13.38 -7.45 24.84
C HIS A 308 13.11 -8.57 23.86
N LYS A 309 12.02 -9.30 24.10
CA LYS A 309 11.49 -10.30 23.15
C LYS A 309 9.99 -10.23 23.06
N ALA A 310 9.45 -10.35 21.83
CA ALA A 310 8.03 -10.46 21.57
C ALA A 310 7.78 -11.75 20.79
N PHE A 311 6.97 -12.65 21.34
CA PHE A 311 6.57 -13.89 20.67
C PHE A 311 5.50 -13.59 19.61
N ARG A 312 5.75 -14.03 18.38
CA ARG A 312 4.88 -13.81 17.22
C ARG A 312 4.36 -15.12 16.59
N GLY A 313 4.35 -16.20 17.36
CA GLY A 313 3.97 -17.52 16.89
C GLY A 313 5.15 -18.31 16.30
N ALA A 314 5.39 -18.20 15.01
CA ALA A 314 6.51 -18.89 14.34
C ALA A 314 7.88 -18.31 14.71
N GLU A 315 7.94 -17.09 15.21
CA GLU A 315 9.15 -16.31 15.43
C GLU A 315 9.10 -15.53 16.74
N PHE A 316 10.29 -15.17 17.25
CA PHE A 316 10.49 -14.09 18.22
C PHE A 316 11.04 -12.87 17.50
N LEU A 317 10.48 -11.70 17.79
CA LEU A 317 11.16 -10.44 17.53
C LEU A 317 11.99 -10.07 18.75
N TYR A 318 13.29 -10.10 18.61
CA TYR A 318 14.23 -9.65 19.63
C TYR A 318 14.63 -8.19 19.40
N THR A 319 14.77 -7.43 20.50
CA THR A 319 15.55 -6.21 20.51
C THR A 319 16.87 -6.52 21.19
N LEU A 320 17.97 -6.33 20.48
CA LEU A 320 19.30 -6.72 20.88
C LEU A 320 20.17 -5.48 21.12
N GLN A 321 21.03 -5.52 22.14
CA GLN A 321 22.05 -4.50 22.39
C GLN A 321 23.40 -5.00 21.91
N LEU A 322 24.02 -4.22 21.05
CA LEU A 322 25.38 -4.46 20.56
C LEU A 322 26.43 -4.06 21.62
N PRO A 323 27.66 -4.61 21.54
CA PRO A 323 28.73 -4.29 22.47
C PRO A 323 29.06 -2.79 22.60
N GLY A 324 28.96 -2.01 21.52
CA GLY A 324 29.16 -0.55 21.50
C GLY A 324 27.97 0.26 21.97
N GLY A 325 26.85 -0.39 22.33
CA GLY A 325 25.65 0.23 22.86
C GLY A 325 24.55 0.51 21.82
N GLY A 326 24.81 0.24 20.54
CA GLY A 326 23.81 0.27 19.48
C GLY A 326 22.70 -0.73 19.75
N ARG A 327 21.49 -0.47 19.21
CA ARG A 327 20.35 -1.38 19.29
C ARG A 327 19.95 -1.84 17.91
N VAL A 328 19.64 -3.14 17.77
CA VAL A 328 19.13 -3.74 16.53
C VAL A 328 17.95 -4.63 16.85
N MET A 329 17.16 -4.93 15.82
CA MET A 329 16.08 -5.93 15.91
C MET A 329 16.49 -7.16 15.12
N SER A 330 16.00 -8.34 15.55
CA SER A 330 16.23 -9.60 14.85
C SER A 330 14.97 -10.47 14.91
N LEU A 331 14.59 -11.05 13.77
CA LEU A 331 13.56 -12.09 13.69
C LEU A 331 14.24 -13.44 13.80
N VAL A 332 13.88 -14.19 14.85
CA VAL A 332 14.51 -15.49 15.16
C VAL A 332 13.42 -16.55 15.26
N PRO A 333 13.57 -17.72 14.62
CA PRO A 333 12.59 -18.81 14.70
C PRO A 333 12.25 -19.18 16.15
N SER A 334 10.99 -19.49 16.43
CA SER A 334 10.45 -19.65 17.78
C SER A 334 11.07 -20.78 18.61
N HIS A 335 11.77 -21.71 17.99
CA HIS A 335 12.51 -22.78 18.69
C HIS A 335 13.83 -22.29 19.33
N HIS A 336 14.32 -21.08 18.99
CA HIS A 336 15.44 -20.42 19.66
C HIS A 336 14.92 -19.41 20.70
N ASN A 337 14.53 -19.93 21.86
CA ASN A 337 13.91 -19.14 22.93
C ASN A 337 14.95 -18.69 23.96
N HIS A 338 15.61 -17.57 23.70
CA HIS A 338 16.62 -16.98 24.58
C HIS A 338 16.00 -16.14 25.72
N ALA A 339 16.69 -16.10 26.86
CA ALA A 339 16.26 -15.28 27.99
C ALA A 339 16.65 -13.81 27.81
N ILE A 340 15.91 -12.89 28.46
CA ILE A 340 16.32 -11.49 28.56
C ILE A 340 17.62 -11.41 29.38
N GLY A 341 18.60 -10.65 28.89
CA GLY A 341 19.97 -10.56 29.44
C GLY A 341 20.93 -11.62 28.89
N GLU A 342 20.46 -12.62 28.16
CA GLU A 342 21.31 -13.61 27.48
C GLU A 342 22.06 -12.98 26.31
N LYS A 343 23.31 -13.39 26.11
CA LYS A 343 24.08 -12.99 24.93
C LYS A 343 23.94 -14.07 23.87
N ILE A 344 23.55 -13.67 22.68
CA ILE A 344 23.35 -14.56 21.54
C ILE A 344 24.26 -14.14 20.39
N GLY A 345 24.73 -15.11 19.61
CA GLY A 345 25.49 -14.85 18.39
C GLY A 345 24.58 -14.32 17.30
N ILE A 346 25.03 -13.31 16.59
CA ILE A 346 24.31 -12.72 15.47
C ILE A 346 25.20 -12.60 14.24
N ARG A 347 24.58 -12.65 13.05
CA ARG A 347 25.22 -12.44 11.76
C ARG A 347 24.39 -11.44 10.96
N LEU A 348 25.07 -10.57 10.24
CA LEU A 348 24.41 -9.66 9.32
C LEU A 348 24.32 -10.29 7.94
N GLU A 349 23.15 -10.16 7.33
CA GLU A 349 22.89 -10.54 5.95
C GLU A 349 22.15 -9.37 5.30
N ILE A 350 22.91 -8.43 4.75
CA ILE A 350 22.42 -7.18 4.19
C ILE A 350 22.67 -7.21 2.68
N ASP A 351 21.60 -7.27 1.90
CA ASP A 351 21.68 -7.17 0.44
C ASP A 351 21.67 -5.72 -0.03
N HIS A 352 20.93 -4.84 0.67
CA HIS A 352 20.76 -3.43 0.34
C HIS A 352 20.91 -2.56 1.58
N LEU A 353 22.02 -1.82 1.67
CA LEU A 353 22.25 -0.92 2.80
C LEU A 353 21.72 0.47 2.48
N VAL A 354 20.66 0.88 3.19
CA VAL A 354 20.04 2.21 3.05
C VAL A 354 20.58 3.14 4.12
N ALA A 355 21.13 4.26 3.71
CA ALA A 355 21.66 5.28 4.59
C ALA A 355 20.97 6.62 4.40
N PHE A 356 20.73 7.33 5.50
CA PHE A 356 20.17 8.68 5.53
C PHE A 356 21.16 9.64 6.14
N ARG A 357 21.31 10.81 5.55
CA ARG A 357 22.19 11.86 6.11
C ARG A 357 21.58 12.40 7.41
N ARG A 358 22.43 12.53 8.45
CA ARG A 358 22.07 13.19 9.70
C ARG A 358 21.96 14.69 9.58
#